data_0bb6a16bf5d798de5d2f61df91985800
#
_entry.id   0bb6a16bf5d798de5d2f61df91985800
#
_cell.length_a   1.000
_cell.length_b   1.000
_cell.length_c   1.000
_cell.angle_alpha   90.00
_cell.angle_beta   90.00
_cell.angle_gamma   90.00
#
_symmetry.space_group_name_H-M   'P 1'
#
loop_
_entity.id
_entity.type
_entity.pdbx_description
1 polymer ?
#
loop_
_entity_poly.entity_id
_entity_poly.type
_entity_poly.pdbx_seq_one_letter_code
_entity_poly.pdbx_strand_id
1 'polypeptide(L)'
;MADNFLEKHYAEYEAKRSAWQSSHKTGKQHLSRLHRFSASTEGIELPTEFTDPFNYTPHPLCQMAADEVMHFIDSHPEWHEELQSGKMFGVLVVKNALNQLGYLAAFSGLLDKQNDIPYFVPAVYDMLNPHGFFKTEERNISQINARIKELQASLFQSAQEPTLLQQKEYLLSEIDALKQERKQRSAALQEELFKHFILLNTKGEQKNLIEIFQEEEQHLPPGGAGECAAPKLLQYAFLNKLQPIAMSEFWWGNSPKQEVRIHGHFYPACDQKCRPILSFMLHLSK
;
A
#
# COMPACT_ATOMS: atom_id res chain seq x y z
N MET A 1 37.08 10.12 0.39
CA MET A 1 36.59 8.85 -0.23
C MET A 1 35.15 8.48 0.14
N ALA A 2 34.47 9.22 1.01
CA ALA A 2 33.06 9.01 1.35
C ALA A 2 32.06 9.68 0.39
N ASP A 3 32.46 10.78 -0.27
CA ASP A 3 31.56 11.57 -1.14
C ASP A 3 31.14 10.85 -2.43
N ASN A 4 31.99 9.95 -2.93
CA ASN A 4 31.73 9.25 -4.20
C ASN A 4 30.64 8.14 -4.08
N PHE A 5 30.32 7.70 -2.86
CA PHE A 5 29.32 6.67 -2.63
C PHE A 5 27.89 7.26 -2.66
N LEU A 6 27.71 8.42 -2.03
CA LEU A 6 26.42 9.13 -1.99
C LEU A 6 26.04 9.68 -3.37
N GLU A 7 27.01 10.27 -4.11
CA GLU A 7 26.77 10.77 -5.47
C GLU A 7 26.42 9.63 -6.44
N LYS A 8 27.07 8.48 -6.33
CA LYS A 8 26.77 7.31 -7.16
C LYS A 8 25.38 6.75 -6.88
N HIS A 9 24.98 6.66 -5.62
CA HIS A 9 23.63 6.24 -5.23
C HIS A 9 22.56 7.25 -5.64
N TYR A 10 22.85 8.55 -5.58
CA TYR A 10 21.94 9.59 -6.04
C TYR A 10 21.78 9.56 -7.57
N ALA A 11 22.85 9.35 -8.31
CA ALA A 11 22.81 9.20 -9.76
C ALA A 11 22.07 7.91 -10.20
N GLU A 12 22.26 6.81 -9.50
CA GLU A 12 21.49 5.57 -9.73
C GLU A 12 20.01 5.74 -9.39
N TYR A 13 19.68 6.51 -8.35
CA TYR A 13 18.31 6.87 -7.99
C TYR A 13 17.65 7.74 -9.05
N GLU A 14 18.33 8.80 -9.52
CA GLU A 14 17.85 9.68 -10.58
C GLU A 14 17.71 8.92 -11.92
N ALA A 15 18.61 8.01 -12.24
CA ALA A 15 18.52 7.16 -13.42
C ALA A 15 17.33 6.18 -13.33
N LYS A 16 17.10 5.57 -12.17
CA LYS A 16 15.94 4.71 -11.92
C LYS A 16 14.64 5.49 -11.93
N ARG A 17 14.63 6.70 -11.38
CA ARG A 17 13.48 7.62 -11.41
C ARG A 17 13.15 8.06 -12.83
N SER A 18 14.15 8.42 -13.63
CA SER A 18 13.94 8.80 -15.04
C SER A 18 13.54 7.60 -15.90
N ALA A 19 14.08 6.42 -15.65
CA ALA A 19 13.67 5.17 -16.30
C ALA A 19 12.23 4.79 -15.91
N TRP A 20 11.82 4.95 -14.65
CA TRP A 20 10.44 4.78 -14.23
C TRP A 20 9.52 5.81 -14.89
N GLN A 21 9.89 7.08 -14.89
CA GLN A 21 9.14 8.13 -15.58
C GLN A 21 9.09 7.93 -17.10
N SER A 22 10.15 7.40 -17.73
CA SER A 22 10.18 7.10 -19.15
C SER A 22 9.44 5.82 -19.51
N SER A 23 9.47 4.78 -18.67
CA SER A 23 8.65 3.57 -18.87
C SER A 23 7.16 3.86 -18.76
N HIS A 24 6.79 4.89 -17.98
CA HIS A 24 5.42 5.40 -17.92
C HIS A 24 5.09 6.40 -19.04
N LYS A 25 6.11 6.88 -19.78
CA LYS A 25 5.93 7.75 -20.97
C LYS A 25 5.94 6.98 -22.30
N THR A 26 6.48 5.77 -22.35
CA THR A 26 6.52 4.97 -23.59
C THR A 26 5.24 4.18 -23.77
N GLY A 27 4.26 4.76 -24.45
CA GLY A 27 3.41 4.16 -25.46
C GLY A 27 2.62 2.87 -25.21
N LYS A 28 2.56 2.31 -24.01
CA LYS A 28 1.40 1.51 -23.62
C LYS A 28 0.30 2.53 -23.33
N GLN A 29 -0.79 2.49 -24.08
CA GLN A 29 -2.03 3.15 -23.71
C GLN A 29 -2.26 2.82 -22.24
N HIS A 30 -1.93 3.73 -21.34
CA HIS A 30 -2.39 3.68 -19.97
C HIS A 30 -3.90 3.75 -20.06
N LEU A 31 -4.54 2.60 -19.96
CA LEU A 31 -5.98 2.54 -19.78
C LEU A 31 -6.27 3.48 -18.62
N SER A 32 -6.95 4.57 -18.91
CA SER A 32 -7.30 5.54 -17.89
C SER A 32 -8.07 4.81 -16.80
N ARG A 33 -7.59 4.90 -15.54
CA ARG A 33 -8.30 4.34 -14.38
C ARG A 33 -9.44 5.25 -13.92
N LEU A 34 -9.71 6.30 -14.71
CA LEU A 34 -10.82 7.22 -14.48
C LEU A 34 -12.12 6.62 -15.03
N HIS A 35 -13.03 6.31 -14.13
CA HIS A 35 -14.37 5.83 -14.45
C HIS A 35 -15.34 7.00 -14.61
N ARG A 36 -16.33 6.85 -15.47
CA ARG A 36 -17.48 7.74 -15.56
C ARG A 36 -18.63 7.12 -14.77
N PHE A 37 -19.42 7.97 -14.13
CA PHE A 37 -20.64 7.51 -13.48
C PHE A 37 -21.61 6.94 -14.51
N SER A 38 -22.20 5.79 -14.21
CA SER A 38 -23.22 5.14 -15.04
C SER A 38 -24.57 5.86 -14.93
N ALA A 39 -24.87 6.42 -13.75
CA ALA A 39 -26.06 7.20 -13.48
C ALA A 39 -25.78 8.71 -13.58
N SER A 40 -26.87 9.51 -13.77
CA SER A 40 -26.75 10.98 -13.79
C SER A 40 -26.30 11.52 -12.44
N THR A 41 -25.36 12.45 -12.49
CA THR A 41 -24.87 13.19 -11.32
C THR A 41 -25.51 14.58 -11.22
N GLU A 42 -26.50 14.89 -12.07
CA GLU A 42 -27.20 16.17 -12.07
C GLU A 42 -27.98 16.40 -10.76
N GLY A 43 -27.91 17.61 -10.25
CA GLY A 43 -28.57 17.99 -8.99
C GLY A 43 -27.82 17.60 -7.71
N ILE A 44 -26.67 16.90 -7.81
CA ILE A 44 -25.84 16.64 -6.65
C ILE A 44 -24.86 17.80 -6.50
N GLU A 45 -25.00 18.54 -5.40
CA GLU A 45 -24.09 19.63 -5.05
C GLU A 45 -22.70 19.12 -4.75
N LEU A 46 -21.68 19.74 -5.32
CA LEU A 46 -20.29 19.40 -5.01
C LEU A 46 -19.87 20.05 -3.68
N PRO A 47 -19.03 19.40 -2.88
CA PRO A 47 -18.49 20.03 -1.69
C PRO A 47 -17.60 21.20 -2.09
N THR A 48 -17.63 22.27 -1.29
CA THR A 48 -16.79 23.48 -1.50
C THR A 48 -15.31 23.22 -1.27
N GLU A 49 -15.02 22.26 -0.39
CA GLU A 49 -13.66 21.78 -0.06
C GLU A 49 -13.61 20.27 -0.15
N PHE A 50 -12.40 19.71 -0.27
CA PHE A 50 -12.22 18.27 -0.24
C PHE A 50 -12.76 17.69 1.07
N THR A 51 -13.53 16.59 0.99
CA THR A 51 -14.13 15.97 2.18
C THR A 51 -13.05 15.46 3.14
N ASP A 52 -13.22 15.74 4.44
CA ASP A 52 -12.31 15.27 5.48
C ASP A 52 -12.31 13.72 5.52
N PRO A 53 -11.17 13.06 5.27
CA PRO A 53 -11.09 11.61 5.24
C PRO A 53 -11.23 10.96 6.63
N PHE A 54 -11.22 11.74 7.70
CA PHE A 54 -11.26 11.25 9.09
C PHE A 54 -12.58 11.54 9.78
N ASN A 55 -13.36 12.50 9.27
CA ASN A 55 -14.67 12.83 9.81
C ASN A 55 -15.75 12.45 8.77
N TYR A 56 -16.65 11.52 9.14
CA TYR A 56 -17.17 10.67 8.12
C TYR A 56 -18.69 10.73 7.94
N THR A 57 -19.09 11.48 6.93
CA THR A 57 -20.34 11.26 6.22
C THR A 57 -20.02 11.12 4.73
N PRO A 58 -20.22 9.95 4.11
CA PRO A 58 -19.91 9.76 2.70
C PRO A 58 -20.69 10.73 1.83
N HIS A 59 -20.00 11.44 0.95
CA HIS A 59 -20.66 12.30 -0.03
C HIS A 59 -21.50 11.45 -1.00
N PRO A 60 -22.70 11.90 -1.44
CA PRO A 60 -23.56 11.11 -2.34
C PRO A 60 -22.85 10.58 -3.60
N LEU A 61 -21.96 11.38 -4.21
CA LEU A 61 -21.14 10.90 -5.33
C LEU A 61 -20.18 9.76 -4.95
N CYS A 62 -19.67 9.77 -3.72
CA CYS A 62 -18.84 8.66 -3.24
C CYS A 62 -19.67 7.40 -3.00
N GLN A 63 -20.91 7.54 -2.53
CA GLN A 63 -21.84 6.41 -2.39
C GLN A 63 -22.13 5.79 -3.76
N MET A 64 -22.48 6.61 -4.77
CA MET A 64 -22.68 6.14 -6.14
C MET A 64 -21.44 5.41 -6.70
N ALA A 65 -20.25 6.00 -6.53
CA ALA A 65 -19.01 5.38 -6.98
C ALA A 65 -18.74 4.04 -6.25
N ALA A 66 -19.00 3.99 -4.94
CA ALA A 66 -18.84 2.78 -4.15
C ALA A 66 -19.80 1.68 -4.59
N ASP A 67 -21.06 2.01 -4.89
CA ASP A 67 -22.04 1.06 -5.41
C ASP A 67 -21.59 0.46 -6.75
N GLU A 68 -21.02 1.25 -7.64
CA GLU A 68 -20.46 0.77 -8.91
C GLU A 68 -19.25 -0.15 -8.68
N VAL A 69 -18.37 0.18 -7.72
CA VAL A 69 -17.23 -0.67 -7.34
C VAL A 69 -17.71 -1.98 -6.71
N MET A 70 -18.72 -1.94 -5.85
CA MET A 70 -19.33 -3.13 -5.24
C MET A 70 -19.90 -4.06 -6.31
N HIS A 71 -20.65 -3.53 -7.27
CA HIS A 71 -21.15 -4.30 -8.42
C HIS A 71 -20.01 -4.91 -9.25
N PHE A 72 -18.91 -4.15 -9.44
CA PHE A 72 -17.74 -4.68 -10.15
C PHE A 72 -17.11 -5.83 -9.38
N ILE A 73 -16.95 -5.73 -8.06
CA ILE A 73 -16.42 -6.81 -7.21
C ILE A 73 -17.32 -8.05 -7.28
N ASP A 74 -18.63 -7.88 -7.19
CA ASP A 74 -19.61 -8.97 -7.27
C ASP A 74 -19.55 -9.72 -8.61
N SER A 75 -19.19 -9.03 -9.69
CA SER A 75 -19.03 -9.63 -11.01
C SER A 75 -17.76 -10.50 -11.16
N HIS A 76 -16.89 -10.56 -10.11
CA HIS A 76 -15.63 -11.30 -10.08
C HIS A 76 -15.66 -12.39 -8.98
N PRO A 77 -16.36 -13.50 -9.21
CA PRO A 77 -16.50 -14.57 -8.19
C PRO A 77 -15.17 -15.21 -7.80
N GLU A 78 -14.15 -15.13 -8.64
CA GLU A 78 -12.79 -15.61 -8.37
C GLU A 78 -12.12 -14.90 -7.18
N TRP A 79 -12.57 -13.71 -6.80
CA TRP A 79 -12.05 -12.97 -5.64
C TRP A 79 -12.80 -13.27 -4.34
N HIS A 80 -13.97 -13.92 -4.40
CA HIS A 80 -14.88 -14.08 -3.25
C HIS A 80 -14.21 -14.79 -2.08
N GLU A 81 -13.42 -15.85 -2.34
CA GLU A 81 -12.74 -16.59 -1.27
C GLU A 81 -11.74 -15.72 -0.52
N GLU A 82 -10.88 -14.98 -1.25
CA GLU A 82 -9.92 -14.05 -0.64
C GLU A 82 -10.63 -12.93 0.11
N LEU A 83 -11.68 -12.38 -0.49
CA LEU A 83 -12.43 -11.27 0.06
C LEU A 83 -13.26 -11.63 1.29
N GLN A 84 -13.54 -12.92 1.56
CA GLN A 84 -14.11 -13.35 2.83
C GLN A 84 -13.26 -12.94 4.03
N SER A 85 -11.94 -12.86 3.89
CA SER A 85 -11.06 -12.40 4.96
C SER A 85 -11.24 -10.93 5.32
N GLY A 86 -11.93 -10.18 4.47
CA GLY A 86 -12.20 -8.75 4.60
C GLY A 86 -11.11 -7.86 4.00
N LYS A 87 -11.53 -6.81 3.32
CA LYS A 87 -10.64 -5.87 2.65
C LYS A 87 -11.27 -4.47 2.59
N MET A 88 -10.41 -3.44 2.73
CA MET A 88 -10.83 -2.06 2.53
C MET A 88 -10.69 -1.70 1.06
N PHE A 89 -11.74 -1.15 0.50
CA PHE A 89 -11.79 -0.49 -0.80
C PHE A 89 -12.00 1.01 -0.62
N GLY A 90 -11.59 1.79 -1.59
CA GLY A 90 -11.79 3.23 -1.58
C GLY A 90 -12.21 3.76 -2.95
N VAL A 91 -12.91 4.87 -2.94
CA VAL A 91 -13.30 5.64 -4.11
C VAL A 91 -12.91 7.11 -3.94
N LEU A 92 -12.46 7.72 -5.01
CA LEU A 92 -12.14 9.15 -5.07
C LEU A 92 -12.87 9.78 -6.24
N VAL A 93 -13.81 10.65 -5.95
CA VAL A 93 -14.48 11.49 -6.96
C VAL A 93 -13.49 12.57 -7.40
N VAL A 94 -13.33 12.73 -8.70
CA VAL A 94 -12.37 13.67 -9.28
C VAL A 94 -12.98 14.43 -10.46
N LYS A 95 -12.35 15.57 -10.80
CA LYS A 95 -12.54 16.26 -12.08
C LYS A 95 -11.29 16.15 -12.92
N ASN A 96 -11.47 15.95 -14.21
CA ASN A 96 -10.39 16.04 -15.18
C ASN A 96 -10.16 17.49 -15.68
N ALA A 97 -9.16 17.68 -16.55
CA ALA A 97 -8.82 18.99 -17.11
C ALA A 97 -9.96 19.63 -17.94
N LEU A 98 -10.93 18.84 -18.38
CA LEU A 98 -12.14 19.30 -19.09
C LEU A 98 -13.31 19.56 -18.12
N ASN A 99 -13.06 19.59 -16.82
CA ASN A 99 -14.07 19.78 -15.77
C ASN A 99 -15.16 18.67 -15.71
N GLN A 100 -14.86 17.50 -16.29
CA GLN A 100 -15.77 16.37 -16.28
C GLN A 100 -15.57 15.56 -15.00
N LEU A 101 -16.69 15.23 -14.34
CA LEU A 101 -16.70 14.37 -13.17
C LEU A 101 -16.46 12.90 -13.55
N GLY A 102 -15.76 12.22 -12.67
CA GLY A 102 -15.56 10.79 -12.69
C GLY A 102 -15.07 10.32 -11.33
N TYR A 103 -14.73 9.04 -11.22
CA TYR A 103 -14.17 8.48 -10.00
C TYR A 103 -13.00 7.55 -10.27
N LEU A 104 -12.16 7.40 -9.27
CA LEU A 104 -11.09 6.41 -9.18
C LEU A 104 -11.48 5.40 -8.12
N ALA A 105 -11.02 4.15 -8.27
CA ALA A 105 -11.21 3.08 -7.31
C ALA A 105 -9.85 2.48 -6.89
N ALA A 106 -9.75 2.03 -5.64
CA ALA A 106 -8.57 1.36 -5.10
C ALA A 106 -8.95 0.29 -4.07
N PHE A 107 -8.02 -0.63 -3.82
CA PHE A 107 -8.09 -1.60 -2.73
C PHE A 107 -6.83 -1.53 -1.86
N SER A 108 -6.95 -1.91 -0.59
CA SER A 108 -5.82 -1.98 0.34
C SER A 108 -4.97 -3.25 0.10
N GLY A 109 -3.64 -3.10 0.17
CA GLY A 109 -2.69 -4.21 -0.01
C GLY A 109 -2.77 -4.84 -1.41
N LEU A 110 -2.83 -6.18 -1.46
CA LEU A 110 -2.96 -6.97 -2.69
C LEU A 110 -4.39 -7.49 -2.85
N LEU A 111 -4.81 -7.75 -4.09
CA LEU A 111 -6.02 -8.49 -4.42
C LEU A 111 -5.66 -9.51 -5.52
N ASP A 112 -6.04 -10.77 -5.33
CA ASP A 112 -5.63 -11.89 -6.18
C ASP A 112 -4.09 -11.91 -6.39
N LYS A 113 -3.34 -11.69 -5.31
CA LYS A 113 -1.86 -11.60 -5.32
C LYS A 113 -1.31 -10.52 -6.25
N GLN A 114 -2.13 -9.57 -6.70
CA GLN A 114 -1.79 -8.48 -7.60
C GLN A 114 -1.88 -7.13 -6.87
N ASN A 115 -1.08 -6.18 -7.30
CA ASN A 115 -1.12 -4.79 -6.84
C ASN A 115 -1.51 -3.80 -7.96
N ASP A 116 -1.75 -4.32 -9.16
CA ASP A 116 -2.20 -3.57 -10.33
C ASP A 116 -3.26 -4.38 -11.10
N ILE A 117 -4.54 -4.06 -10.89
CA ILE A 117 -5.70 -4.62 -11.59
C ILE A 117 -6.34 -3.50 -12.43
N PRO A 118 -6.65 -3.72 -13.72
CA PRO A 118 -7.07 -2.65 -14.64
C PRO A 118 -8.21 -1.74 -14.20
N TYR A 119 -9.12 -2.18 -13.37
CA TYR A 119 -10.20 -1.36 -12.83
C TYR A 119 -9.74 -0.41 -11.73
N PHE A 120 -8.75 -0.79 -10.95
CA PHE A 120 -8.27 -0.04 -9.80
C PHE A 120 -7.01 0.75 -10.12
N VAL A 121 -6.75 1.84 -9.39
CA VAL A 121 -5.46 2.53 -9.49
C VAL A 121 -4.34 1.64 -8.98
N PRO A 122 -3.14 1.70 -9.57
CA PRO A 122 -2.01 0.87 -9.17
C PRO A 122 -1.49 1.24 -7.78
N ALA A 123 -0.66 0.38 -7.20
CA ALA A 123 0.08 0.66 -5.99
C ALA A 123 1.01 1.87 -6.17
N VAL A 124 1.29 2.60 -5.07
CA VAL A 124 2.28 3.70 -5.06
C VAL A 124 3.67 3.21 -5.45
N TYR A 125 4.01 2.02 -4.99
CA TYR A 125 5.26 1.33 -5.33
C TYR A 125 4.98 -0.14 -5.68
N ASP A 126 5.57 -0.63 -6.78
CA ASP A 126 5.41 -2.02 -7.21
C ASP A 126 6.38 -2.96 -6.47
N MET A 127 5.92 -3.51 -5.35
CA MET A 127 6.64 -4.53 -4.58
C MET A 127 6.70 -5.90 -5.27
N LEU A 128 5.85 -6.13 -6.27
CA LEU A 128 5.77 -7.42 -6.96
C LEU A 128 6.75 -7.55 -8.13
N ASN A 129 7.48 -6.47 -8.46
CA ASN A 129 8.49 -6.52 -9.51
C ASN A 129 9.52 -7.64 -9.21
N PRO A 130 9.60 -8.70 -10.04
CA PRO A 130 10.43 -9.88 -9.76
C PRO A 130 11.93 -9.58 -9.74
N HIS A 131 12.35 -8.50 -10.39
CA HIS A 131 13.72 -8.01 -10.44
C HIS A 131 13.99 -6.87 -9.44
N GLY A 132 12.99 -6.48 -8.66
CA GLY A 132 13.12 -5.46 -7.62
C GLY A 132 13.90 -5.95 -6.40
N PHE A 133 14.47 -4.98 -5.64
CA PHE A 133 15.21 -5.29 -4.42
C PHE A 133 14.33 -6.03 -3.40
N PHE A 134 13.05 -5.67 -3.31
CA PHE A 134 12.11 -6.26 -2.36
C PHE A 134 11.97 -7.77 -2.58
N LYS A 135 11.70 -8.22 -3.81
CA LYS A 135 11.57 -9.64 -4.15
C LYS A 135 12.86 -10.42 -4.00
N THR A 136 13.99 -9.76 -4.18
CA THR A 136 15.31 -10.38 -3.97
C THR A 136 15.54 -10.63 -2.49
N GLU A 137 15.31 -9.64 -1.63
CA GLU A 137 15.52 -9.79 -0.20
C GLU A 137 14.44 -10.65 0.48
N GLU A 138 13.19 -10.61 0.00
CA GLU A 138 12.13 -11.53 0.44
C GLU A 138 12.52 -13.00 0.23
N ARG A 139 13.16 -13.32 -0.90
CA ARG A 139 13.71 -14.68 -1.15
C ARG A 139 14.80 -15.07 -0.16
N ASN A 140 15.72 -14.16 0.13
CA ASN A 140 16.79 -14.40 1.12
C ASN A 140 16.20 -14.68 2.51
N ILE A 141 15.24 -13.85 2.95
CA ILE A 141 14.53 -14.03 4.23
C ILE A 141 13.77 -15.36 4.25
N SER A 142 13.14 -15.75 3.13
CA SER A 142 12.44 -17.03 3.00
C SER A 142 13.39 -18.23 3.11
N GLN A 143 14.61 -18.15 2.57
CA GLN A 143 15.64 -19.19 2.73
C GLN A 143 16.08 -19.33 4.20
N ILE A 144 16.26 -18.21 4.90
CA ILE A 144 16.56 -18.22 6.35
C ILE A 144 15.42 -18.90 7.12
N ASN A 145 14.16 -18.57 6.80
CA ASN A 145 13.00 -19.22 7.42
C ASN A 145 12.96 -20.73 7.17
N ALA A 146 13.26 -21.19 5.95
CA ALA A 146 13.33 -22.60 5.61
C ALA A 146 14.42 -23.28 6.45
N ARG A 147 15.61 -22.69 6.54
CA ARG A 147 16.72 -23.23 7.34
C ARG A 147 16.37 -23.33 8.83
N ILE A 148 15.72 -22.32 9.39
CA ILE A 148 15.24 -22.36 10.79
C ILE A 148 14.29 -23.56 11.00
N LYS A 149 13.34 -23.79 10.08
CA LYS A 149 12.40 -24.93 10.17
C LYS A 149 13.12 -26.28 10.12
N GLU A 150 14.13 -26.44 9.25
CA GLU A 150 14.97 -27.65 9.16
C GLU A 150 15.70 -27.93 10.47
N LEU A 151 16.34 -26.90 11.03
CA LEU A 151 17.07 -27.02 12.30
C LEU A 151 16.13 -27.33 13.48
N GLN A 152 14.94 -26.74 13.50
CA GLN A 152 13.92 -27.04 14.51
C GLN A 152 13.44 -28.49 14.40
N ALA A 153 13.26 -29.03 13.19
CA ALA A 153 12.90 -30.44 12.97
C ALA A 153 14.03 -31.38 13.46
N SER A 154 15.30 -31.05 13.16
CA SER A 154 16.48 -31.80 13.63
C SER A 154 16.60 -31.77 15.16
N LEU A 155 16.32 -30.62 15.78
CA LEU A 155 16.30 -30.45 17.24
C LEU A 155 15.21 -31.32 17.88
N PHE A 156 14.02 -31.40 17.27
CA PHE A 156 12.92 -32.22 17.76
C PHE A 156 13.27 -33.71 17.70
N GLN A 157 13.92 -34.17 16.61
CA GLN A 157 14.36 -35.55 16.48
C GLN A 157 15.46 -35.90 17.52
N SER A 158 16.44 -35.02 17.72
CA SER A 158 17.52 -35.23 18.70
C SER A 158 17.04 -35.08 20.15
N ALA A 159 15.86 -34.55 20.41
CA ALA A 159 15.29 -34.45 21.76
C ALA A 159 14.97 -35.84 22.38
N GLN A 160 14.84 -36.88 21.55
CA GLN A 160 14.55 -38.25 22.00
C GLN A 160 15.82 -39.02 22.47
N GLU A 161 17.02 -38.48 22.25
CA GLU A 161 18.28 -39.11 22.66
C GLU A 161 19.00 -38.25 23.71
N PRO A 162 19.15 -38.75 24.97
CA PRO A 162 19.77 -37.98 26.06
C PRO A 162 21.24 -37.65 25.88
N THR A 163 21.95 -38.38 25.03
CA THR A 163 23.41 -38.34 24.89
C THR A 163 23.93 -37.19 24.01
N LEU A 164 23.04 -36.36 23.42
CA LEU A 164 23.39 -35.33 22.41
C LEU A 164 23.31 -33.90 22.93
N LEU A 165 23.63 -33.62 24.19
CA LEU A 165 23.53 -32.30 24.80
C LEU A 165 24.27 -31.21 24.02
N GLN A 166 25.54 -31.46 23.64
CA GLN A 166 26.33 -30.49 22.87
C GLN A 166 25.74 -30.19 21.49
N GLN A 167 25.17 -31.21 20.82
CA GLN A 167 24.50 -31.02 19.54
C GLN A 167 23.22 -30.17 19.66
N LYS A 168 22.48 -30.35 20.74
CA LYS A 168 21.28 -29.53 21.02
C LYS A 168 21.65 -28.06 21.27
N GLU A 169 22.68 -27.82 22.08
CA GLU A 169 23.17 -26.45 22.34
C GLU A 169 23.64 -25.78 21.05
N TYR A 170 24.35 -26.49 20.18
CA TYR A 170 24.78 -26.00 18.88
C TYR A 170 23.59 -25.65 18.00
N LEU A 171 22.58 -26.54 17.86
CA LEU A 171 21.37 -26.30 17.07
C LEU A 171 20.58 -25.11 17.58
N LEU A 172 20.43 -24.98 18.90
CA LEU A 172 19.73 -23.83 19.51
C LEU A 172 20.45 -22.52 19.20
N SER A 173 21.79 -22.51 19.34
CA SER A 173 22.63 -21.35 19.02
C SER A 173 22.49 -20.92 17.55
N GLU A 174 22.53 -21.89 16.61
CA GLU A 174 22.34 -21.62 15.17
C GLU A 174 20.93 -21.08 14.86
N ILE A 175 19.90 -21.67 15.46
CA ILE A 175 18.52 -21.21 15.31
C ILE A 175 18.37 -19.76 15.80
N ASP A 176 18.95 -19.43 16.96
CA ASP A 176 18.85 -18.08 17.52
C ASP A 176 19.63 -17.06 16.67
N ALA A 177 20.81 -17.42 16.18
CA ALA A 177 21.56 -16.57 15.26
C ALA A 177 20.77 -16.28 13.97
N LEU A 178 20.17 -17.30 13.35
CA LEU A 178 19.34 -17.14 12.16
C LEU A 178 18.06 -16.32 12.41
N LYS A 179 17.44 -16.48 13.58
CA LYS A 179 16.30 -15.62 13.97
C LYS A 179 16.69 -14.15 14.10
N GLN A 180 17.86 -13.86 14.66
CA GLN A 180 18.38 -12.51 14.77
C GLN A 180 18.72 -11.93 13.39
N GLU A 181 19.40 -12.69 12.53
CA GLU A 181 19.67 -12.30 11.15
C GLU A 181 18.37 -11.99 10.40
N ARG A 182 17.40 -12.89 10.45
CA ARG A 182 16.08 -12.69 9.83
C ARG A 182 15.42 -11.39 10.31
N LYS A 183 15.43 -11.14 11.63
CA LYS A 183 14.85 -9.92 12.22
C LYS A 183 15.52 -8.66 11.68
N GLN A 184 16.86 -8.65 11.64
CA GLN A 184 17.63 -7.51 11.13
C GLN A 184 17.36 -7.27 9.63
N ARG A 185 17.38 -8.33 8.80
CA ARG A 185 17.08 -8.23 7.37
C ARG A 185 15.65 -7.74 7.11
N SER A 186 14.67 -8.26 7.86
CA SER A 186 13.28 -7.82 7.72
C SER A 186 13.10 -6.35 8.09
N ALA A 187 13.77 -5.87 9.12
CA ALA A 187 13.73 -4.46 9.51
C ALA A 187 14.40 -3.56 8.46
N ALA A 188 15.57 -3.97 7.96
CA ALA A 188 16.28 -3.24 6.90
C ALA A 188 15.48 -3.21 5.59
N LEU A 189 14.87 -4.34 5.22
CA LEU A 189 13.99 -4.41 4.04
C LEU A 189 12.79 -3.47 4.16
N GLN A 190 12.16 -3.43 5.33
CA GLN A 190 11.02 -2.55 5.58
C GLN A 190 11.44 -1.07 5.53
N GLU A 191 12.56 -0.70 6.13
CA GLU A 191 13.07 0.68 6.07
C GLU A 191 13.39 1.08 4.63
N GLU A 192 14.08 0.23 3.86
CA GLU A 192 14.38 0.49 2.46
C GLU A 192 13.11 0.62 1.62
N LEU A 193 12.11 -0.24 1.87
CA LEU A 193 10.81 -0.17 1.21
C LEU A 193 10.15 1.19 1.43
N PHE A 194 10.16 1.72 2.66
CA PHE A 194 9.54 3.01 2.96
C PHE A 194 10.19 4.19 2.23
N LYS A 195 11.49 4.11 1.90
CA LYS A 195 12.18 5.11 1.08
C LYS A 195 11.68 5.12 -0.38
N HIS A 196 11.13 4.01 -0.85
CA HIS A 196 10.59 3.89 -2.20
C HIS A 196 9.12 4.30 -2.34
N PHE A 197 8.40 4.44 -1.23
CA PHE A 197 7.06 5.02 -1.23
C PHE A 197 7.15 6.55 -1.26
N ILE A 198 7.28 7.10 -2.46
CA ILE A 198 7.37 8.55 -2.69
C ILE A 198 5.98 9.08 -2.99
N LEU A 199 5.46 9.93 -2.12
CA LEU A 199 4.13 10.51 -2.18
C LEU A 199 4.17 11.96 -2.60
N LEU A 200 3.16 12.37 -3.37
CA LEU A 200 2.92 13.75 -3.80
C LEU A 200 1.89 14.41 -2.89
N ASN A 201 2.05 15.70 -2.68
CA ASN A 201 1.01 16.52 -2.07
C ASN A 201 0.32 17.44 -3.09
N THR A 202 -0.69 18.19 -2.65
CA THR A 202 -1.45 19.14 -3.49
C THR A 202 -0.61 20.25 -4.09
N LYS A 203 0.59 20.54 -3.55
CA LYS A 203 1.55 21.52 -4.09
C LYS A 203 2.57 20.91 -5.05
N GLY A 204 2.55 19.59 -5.25
CA GLY A 204 3.52 18.88 -6.08
C GLY A 204 4.85 18.57 -5.37
N GLU A 205 4.93 18.80 -4.06
CA GLU A 205 6.08 18.39 -3.26
C GLU A 205 6.10 16.89 -3.07
N GLN A 206 7.28 16.30 -2.97
CA GLN A 206 7.49 14.85 -2.83
C GLN A 206 8.17 14.53 -1.51
N LYS A 207 7.66 13.54 -0.80
CA LYS A 207 8.32 12.97 0.38
C LYS A 207 8.16 11.46 0.39
N ASN A 208 9.15 10.75 0.92
CA ASN A 208 9.01 9.33 1.20
C ASN A 208 8.31 9.11 2.56
N LEU A 209 7.90 7.87 2.83
CA LEU A 209 7.18 7.56 4.07
C LEU A 209 7.99 7.86 5.33
N ILE A 210 9.32 7.67 5.31
CA ILE A 210 10.17 7.94 6.48
C ILE A 210 10.14 9.43 6.80
N GLU A 211 10.32 10.29 5.78
CA GLU A 211 10.27 11.75 5.93
C GLU A 211 8.93 12.21 6.48
N ILE A 212 7.82 11.69 5.93
CA ILE A 212 6.46 12.04 6.37
C ILE A 212 6.25 11.67 7.85
N PHE A 213 6.58 10.43 8.23
CA PHE A 213 6.35 9.98 9.60
C PHE A 213 7.29 10.62 10.62
N GLN A 214 8.53 10.93 10.23
CA GLN A 214 9.46 11.66 11.11
C GLN A 214 8.98 13.08 11.41
N GLU A 215 8.41 13.78 10.43
CA GLU A 215 7.88 15.13 10.62
C GLU A 215 6.57 15.16 11.41
N GLU A 216 5.67 14.19 11.14
CA GLU A 216 4.33 14.18 11.74
C GLU A 216 4.29 13.49 13.11
N GLU A 217 4.95 12.35 13.27
CA GLU A 217 4.77 11.45 14.40
C GLU A 217 6.08 11.18 15.17
N GLN A 218 7.23 11.58 14.65
CA GLN A 218 8.57 11.33 15.21
C GLN A 218 8.92 9.84 15.40
N HIS A 219 8.29 8.95 14.64
CA HIS A 219 8.59 7.52 14.64
C HIS A 219 8.64 6.95 13.21
N LEU A 220 9.07 5.70 13.07
CA LEU A 220 9.07 5.00 11.78
C LEU A 220 7.65 4.60 11.37
N PRO A 221 7.37 4.56 10.04
CA PRO A 221 6.10 4.07 9.55
C PRO A 221 5.80 2.65 10.03
N PRO A 222 4.57 2.34 10.42
CA PRO A 222 4.17 0.96 10.73
C PRO A 222 4.10 0.12 9.45
N GLY A 223 4.21 -1.21 9.59
CA GLY A 223 4.12 -2.14 8.46
C GLY A 223 2.81 -1.96 7.67
N GLY A 224 2.94 -1.91 6.34
CA GLY A 224 1.82 -1.69 5.41
C GLY A 224 1.35 -0.22 5.31
N ALA A 225 2.10 0.74 5.86
CA ALA A 225 1.87 2.17 5.58
C ALA A 225 2.07 2.44 4.08
N GLY A 226 1.22 3.29 3.49
CA GLY A 226 1.26 3.59 2.06
C GLY A 226 0.51 2.60 1.16
N GLU A 227 0.12 1.42 1.68
CA GLU A 227 -0.61 0.40 0.92
C GLU A 227 -2.14 0.52 1.03
N CYS A 228 -2.65 1.46 1.82
CA CYS A 228 -4.08 1.73 1.95
C CYS A 228 -4.67 2.29 0.65
N ALA A 229 -6.00 2.20 0.49
CA ALA A 229 -6.68 2.68 -0.71
C ALA A 229 -6.56 4.20 -0.88
N ALA A 230 -6.73 4.98 0.19
CA ALA A 230 -6.71 6.44 0.13
C ALA A 230 -5.37 7.03 -0.41
N PRO A 231 -4.17 6.65 0.07
CA PRO A 231 -2.92 7.12 -0.51
C PRO A 231 -2.74 6.78 -1.99
N LYS A 232 -3.17 5.58 -2.43
CA LYS A 232 -3.11 5.16 -3.84
C LYS A 232 -3.98 6.05 -4.72
N LEU A 233 -5.19 6.35 -4.27
CA LEU A 233 -6.16 7.19 -4.98
C LEU A 233 -5.62 8.60 -5.19
N LEU A 234 -5.16 9.24 -4.12
CA LEU A 234 -4.62 10.60 -4.17
C LEU A 234 -3.34 10.66 -4.99
N GLN A 235 -2.43 9.69 -4.82
CA GLN A 235 -1.19 9.62 -5.61
C GLN A 235 -1.50 9.55 -7.10
N TYR A 236 -2.43 8.66 -7.51
CA TYR A 236 -2.84 8.54 -8.91
C TYR A 236 -3.49 9.84 -9.42
N ALA A 237 -4.37 10.46 -8.62
CA ALA A 237 -5.01 11.71 -8.99
C ALA A 237 -3.98 12.82 -9.23
N PHE A 238 -3.03 13.02 -8.32
CA PHE A 238 -2.00 14.07 -8.46
C PHE A 238 -1.07 13.82 -9.64
N LEU A 239 -0.61 12.58 -9.84
CA LEU A 239 0.23 12.20 -10.99
C LEU A 239 -0.46 12.45 -12.32
N ASN A 240 -1.78 12.29 -12.39
CA ASN A 240 -2.58 12.46 -13.61
C ASN A 240 -3.28 13.82 -13.69
N LYS A 241 -2.94 14.76 -12.79
CA LYS A 241 -3.50 16.12 -12.75
C LYS A 241 -5.04 16.14 -12.67
N LEU A 242 -5.59 15.17 -11.95
CA LEU A 242 -7.01 15.12 -11.61
C LEU A 242 -7.23 15.91 -10.33
N GLN A 243 -8.32 16.68 -10.28
CA GLN A 243 -8.71 17.43 -9.10
C GLN A 243 -9.55 16.56 -8.16
N PRO A 244 -9.06 16.21 -6.95
CA PRO A 244 -9.87 15.53 -5.93
C PRO A 244 -11.05 16.38 -5.48
N ILE A 245 -12.22 15.75 -5.33
CA ILE A 245 -13.48 16.40 -4.90
C ILE A 245 -13.96 15.81 -3.57
N ALA A 246 -14.10 14.48 -3.52
CA ALA A 246 -14.58 13.77 -2.33
C ALA A 246 -14.02 12.35 -2.33
N MET A 247 -13.77 11.79 -1.16
CA MET A 247 -13.24 10.44 -1.00
C MET A 247 -14.04 9.66 0.03
N SER A 248 -14.12 8.35 -0.15
CA SER A 248 -14.68 7.42 0.82
C SER A 248 -14.02 6.06 0.74
N GLU A 249 -13.95 5.39 1.90
CA GLU A 249 -13.50 4.00 1.99
C GLU A 249 -14.62 3.13 2.57
N PHE A 250 -14.75 1.89 2.09
CA PHE A 250 -15.76 0.94 2.57
C PHE A 250 -15.14 -0.43 2.79
N TRP A 251 -15.74 -1.20 3.71
CA TRP A 251 -15.31 -2.55 4.03
C TRP A 251 -16.05 -3.59 3.19
N TRP A 252 -15.31 -4.56 2.68
CA TRP A 252 -15.85 -5.70 1.95
C TRP A 252 -15.39 -7.01 2.59
N GLY A 253 -16.34 -7.93 2.88
CA GLY A 253 -16.06 -9.23 3.46
C GLY A 253 -16.40 -9.34 4.95
N ASN A 254 -15.86 -10.38 5.62
CA ASN A 254 -16.12 -10.64 7.03
C ASN A 254 -15.40 -9.62 7.93
N SER A 255 -15.93 -9.43 9.13
CA SER A 255 -15.31 -8.58 10.14
C SER A 255 -13.97 -9.15 10.61
N PRO A 256 -12.92 -8.34 10.71
CA PRO A 256 -11.67 -8.78 11.32
C PRO A 256 -11.85 -9.02 12.82
N LYS A 257 -10.98 -9.86 13.41
CA LYS A 257 -11.09 -10.24 14.84
C LYS A 257 -10.85 -9.07 15.80
N GLN A 258 -10.10 -8.07 15.38
CA GLN A 258 -9.63 -6.97 16.25
C GLN A 258 -10.58 -5.78 16.27
N GLU A 259 -11.40 -5.60 15.24
CA GLU A 259 -12.29 -4.46 15.09
C GLU A 259 -13.54 -4.88 14.34
N VAL A 260 -14.72 -4.52 14.83
CA VAL A 260 -15.98 -4.87 14.16
C VAL A 260 -16.15 -4.00 12.93
N ARG A 261 -16.14 -4.64 11.75
CA ARG A 261 -16.44 -4.02 10.46
C ARG A 261 -17.54 -4.75 9.73
N ILE A 262 -18.49 -4.00 9.21
CA ILE A 262 -19.67 -4.52 8.53
C ILE A 262 -19.46 -4.40 7.02
N HIS A 263 -19.74 -5.47 6.31
CA HIS A 263 -19.68 -5.52 4.85
C HIS A 263 -20.53 -4.40 4.21
N GLY A 264 -19.98 -3.73 3.22
CA GLY A 264 -20.61 -2.61 2.52
C GLY A 264 -20.66 -1.30 3.30
N HIS A 265 -20.28 -1.28 4.57
CA HIS A 265 -20.29 -0.04 5.36
C HIS A 265 -19.03 0.79 5.12
N PHE A 266 -19.22 2.09 5.22
CA PHE A 266 -18.15 3.07 5.07
C PHE A 266 -17.41 3.28 6.40
N TYR A 267 -16.11 3.56 6.29
CA TYR A 267 -15.23 3.79 7.44
C TYR A 267 -14.26 4.93 7.15
N PRO A 268 -13.89 5.73 8.16
CA PRO A 268 -12.87 6.76 7.99
C PRO A 268 -11.49 6.14 7.74
N ALA A 269 -10.60 6.93 7.16
CA ALA A 269 -9.19 6.56 7.06
C ALA A 269 -8.60 6.32 8.44
N CYS A 270 -7.71 5.32 8.58
CA CYS A 270 -7.17 4.97 9.88
C CYS A 270 -6.18 6.03 10.40
N ASP A 271 -6.15 6.22 11.72
CA ASP A 271 -5.27 7.20 12.35
C ASP A 271 -3.79 6.80 12.28
N GLN A 272 -3.47 5.52 12.50
CA GLN A 272 -2.09 5.08 12.66
C GLN A 272 -1.25 5.08 11.37
N LYS A 273 -1.85 4.74 10.23
CA LYS A 273 -1.13 4.61 8.95
C LYS A 273 -1.49 5.73 7.98
N CYS A 274 -2.78 6.07 7.89
CA CYS A 274 -3.26 7.00 6.89
C CYS A 274 -3.15 8.46 7.34
N ARG A 275 -3.35 8.77 8.63
CA ARG A 275 -3.36 10.16 9.10
C ARG A 275 -2.08 10.93 8.75
N PRO A 276 -0.86 10.47 9.07
CA PRO A 276 0.35 11.19 8.69
C PRO A 276 0.48 11.39 7.18
N ILE A 277 0.16 10.34 6.42
CA ILE A 277 0.24 10.35 4.96
C ILE A 277 -0.75 11.35 4.36
N LEU A 278 -2.02 11.29 4.76
CA LEU A 278 -3.06 12.14 4.22
C LEU A 278 -2.90 13.59 4.68
N SER A 279 -2.40 13.83 5.90
CA SER A 279 -2.02 15.17 6.36
C SER A 279 -0.99 15.81 5.44
N PHE A 280 0.08 15.10 5.09
CA PHE A 280 1.04 15.57 4.12
C PHE A 280 0.43 15.76 2.71
N MET A 281 -0.30 14.76 2.20
CA MET A 281 -0.84 14.78 0.84
C MET A 281 -1.85 15.90 0.61
N LEU A 282 -2.69 16.20 1.60
CA LEU A 282 -3.79 17.15 1.51
C LEU A 282 -3.52 18.50 2.20
N HIS A 283 -2.36 18.65 2.85
CA HIS A 283 -2.07 19.82 3.71
C HIS A 283 -3.14 20.07 4.78
N LEU A 284 -3.61 19.01 5.41
CA LEU A 284 -4.57 19.16 6.51
C LEU A 284 -3.86 19.77 7.70
N SER A 285 -4.44 20.84 8.26
CA SER A 285 -3.97 21.42 9.54
C SER A 285 -4.14 20.40 10.66
N LYS A 286 -3.15 20.37 11.57
CA LYS A 286 -3.23 19.57 12.81
C LYS A 286 -4.35 20.04 13.72
#